data_e979c607a82dced85a64029ac4d780c2
#
_entry.id   e979c607a82dced85a64029ac4d780c2
#
_cell.length_a   1.000
_cell.length_b   1.000
_cell.length_c   1.000
_cell.angle_alpha   90.00
_cell.angle_beta   90.00
_cell.angle_gamma   90.00
#
_symmetry.space_group_name_H-M   'P 1'
#
loop_
_entity.id
_entity.type
_entity.pdbx_description
1 polymer ?
#
loop_
_entity_poly.entity_id
_entity_poly.type
_entity_poly.pdbx_seq_one_letter_code
_entity_poly.pdbx_strand_id
1 'polypeptide(L)'
;EPLHYVIIKAPEDRDVMAAADVIRDAAVQLREAGIETPEHDAKLLLAEAAGVELRDVDKALLMGEELGTAEQLARFQSMLARRAKREPLQYITGHAPFRYLDLKVGPGVFIPRPETETVVQAGLDWLTRNGMIHPRVVDLCAGSGAIGLSVVSEVPGSQVWAVELSPNTAEWTRRNLSETAKKYPSIASNYHLEIADATSFATLAQLDGTVDIVITNPPYVPQTDIPEQPEVRDWDPELALYGGSMDGTLIPERIIERACRLLKPGGALVMEHDVTQGDRLVAFARATGFAAASTGQDWTGRDRYLFAVS
;
A
#
# COMPACT_ATOMS: atom_id res chain seq x y z
N GLU A 1 -30.73 -36.27 50.43
CA GLU A 1 -30.04 -36.56 49.14
C GLU A 1 -29.44 -35.29 48.63
N PRO A 2 -28.13 -35.19 48.43
CA PRO A 2 -27.52 -34.02 47.82
C PRO A 2 -27.82 -34.00 46.35
N LEU A 3 -28.44 -32.93 45.89
CA LEU A 3 -28.57 -32.59 44.47
C LEU A 3 -27.18 -32.51 43.85
N HIS A 4 -26.86 -33.50 43.03
CA HIS A 4 -25.70 -33.40 42.16
C HIS A 4 -25.98 -32.35 41.08
N TYR A 5 -25.45 -31.16 41.30
CA TYR A 5 -25.34 -30.20 40.20
C TYR A 5 -24.35 -30.76 39.16
N VAL A 6 -24.88 -31.29 38.09
CA VAL A 6 -24.10 -31.48 36.87
C VAL A 6 -23.81 -30.07 36.37
N ILE A 7 -22.64 -29.55 36.63
CA ILE A 7 -22.13 -28.39 35.91
C ILE A 7 -21.97 -28.85 34.48
N ILE A 8 -23.00 -28.57 33.67
CA ILE A 8 -22.84 -28.61 32.23
C ILE A 8 -21.87 -27.47 31.96
N LYS A 9 -20.59 -27.80 31.78
CA LYS A 9 -19.64 -26.84 31.20
C LYS A 9 -20.27 -26.29 29.93
N ALA A 10 -20.42 -24.99 29.89
CA ALA A 10 -20.88 -24.32 28.69
C ALA A 10 -20.03 -24.75 27.49
N PRO A 11 -20.57 -24.78 26.29
CA PRO A 11 -19.79 -25.13 25.09
C PRO A 11 -18.50 -24.31 24.93
N GLU A 12 -18.39 -23.19 25.63
CA GLU A 12 -17.23 -22.29 25.70
C GLU A 12 -16.01 -22.88 26.41
N ASP A 13 -16.20 -23.95 27.23
CA ASP A 13 -15.10 -24.62 27.96
C ASP A 13 -14.51 -25.84 27.19
N ARG A 14 -15.00 -26.12 26.00
CA ARG A 14 -14.45 -27.18 25.17
C ARG A 14 -13.61 -26.56 24.08
N ASP A 15 -12.32 -26.79 24.12
CA ASP A 15 -11.34 -26.56 23.05
C ASP A 15 -10.76 -25.14 22.95
N VAL A 16 -10.38 -24.52 24.09
CA VAL A 16 -9.38 -23.45 24.00
C VAL A 16 -8.04 -24.14 23.80
N MET A 17 -7.57 -24.18 22.57
CA MET A 17 -6.27 -24.72 22.20
C MET A 17 -5.18 -23.69 22.56
N ALA A 18 -4.01 -24.16 22.97
CA ALA A 18 -2.84 -23.31 23.09
C ALA A 18 -2.57 -22.58 21.77
N ALA A 19 -2.13 -21.33 21.83
CA ALA A 19 -1.84 -20.54 20.65
C ALA A 19 -0.90 -21.26 19.68
N ALA A 20 0.07 -22.03 20.21
CA ALA A 20 1.00 -22.83 19.39
C ALA A 20 0.27 -23.87 18.51
N ASP A 21 -0.74 -24.54 19.05
CA ASP A 21 -1.50 -25.54 18.28
C ASP A 21 -2.39 -24.88 17.24
N VAL A 22 -3.02 -23.76 17.57
CA VAL A 22 -3.84 -22.97 16.64
C VAL A 22 -3.00 -22.51 15.44
N ILE A 23 -1.83 -21.94 15.69
CA ILE A 23 -0.93 -21.47 14.65
C ILE A 23 -0.40 -22.63 13.80
N ARG A 24 0.01 -23.74 14.43
CA ARG A 24 0.51 -24.91 13.70
C ARG A 24 -0.53 -25.46 12.73
N ASP A 25 -1.76 -25.66 13.18
CA ASP A 25 -2.84 -26.22 12.35
C ASP A 25 -3.23 -25.25 11.24
N ALA A 26 -3.28 -23.95 11.54
CA ALA A 26 -3.54 -22.91 10.55
C ALA A 26 -2.43 -22.83 9.49
N ALA A 27 -1.16 -22.91 9.91
CA ALA A 27 -0.03 -22.89 8.98
C ALA A 27 -0.03 -24.07 8.03
N VAL A 28 -0.42 -25.27 8.48
CA VAL A 28 -0.59 -26.44 7.63
C VAL A 28 -1.64 -26.18 6.55
N GLN A 29 -2.79 -25.66 6.92
CA GLN A 29 -3.88 -25.33 5.99
C GLN A 29 -3.45 -24.30 4.94
N LEU A 30 -2.74 -23.24 5.36
CA LEU A 30 -2.26 -22.20 4.45
C LEU A 30 -1.14 -22.73 3.53
N ARG A 31 -0.27 -23.58 4.02
CA ARG A 31 0.78 -24.21 3.20
C ARG A 31 0.17 -25.07 2.12
N GLU A 32 -0.83 -25.87 2.45
CA GLU A 32 -1.58 -26.68 1.47
C GLU A 32 -2.28 -25.82 0.41
N ALA A 33 -2.68 -24.61 0.75
CA ALA A 33 -3.23 -23.63 -0.18
C ALA A 33 -2.18 -22.90 -1.03
N GLY A 34 -0.89 -23.20 -0.83
CA GLY A 34 0.21 -22.59 -1.59
C GLY A 34 0.69 -21.22 -1.07
N ILE A 35 0.34 -20.85 0.15
CA ILE A 35 0.81 -19.60 0.78
C ILE A 35 2.31 -19.74 1.11
N GLU A 36 3.11 -18.79 0.69
CA GLU A 36 4.57 -18.82 0.86
C GLU A 36 5.02 -18.56 2.30
N THR A 37 4.25 -17.80 3.07
CA THR A 37 4.55 -17.44 4.46
C THR A 37 3.44 -17.89 5.40
N PRO A 38 3.16 -19.20 5.52
CA PRO A 38 1.96 -19.69 6.19
C PRO A 38 1.95 -19.40 7.70
N GLU A 39 3.09 -19.53 8.39
CA GLU A 39 3.19 -19.26 9.83
C GLU A 39 3.00 -17.77 10.12
N HIS A 40 3.64 -16.91 9.34
CA HIS A 40 3.53 -15.47 9.50
C HIS A 40 2.10 -14.97 9.23
N ASP A 41 1.48 -15.44 8.17
CA ASP A 41 0.10 -15.11 7.84
C ASP A 41 -0.87 -15.58 8.93
N ALA A 42 -0.70 -16.79 9.44
CA ALA A 42 -1.52 -17.32 10.53
C ALA A 42 -1.40 -16.46 11.81
N LYS A 43 -0.19 -16.04 12.16
CA LYS A 43 0.04 -15.15 13.31
C LYS A 43 -0.64 -13.78 13.15
N LEU A 44 -0.55 -13.18 11.97
CA LEU A 44 -1.19 -11.89 11.70
C LEU A 44 -2.72 -11.99 11.75
N LEU A 45 -3.28 -13.07 11.22
CA LEU A 45 -4.72 -13.33 11.30
C LEU A 45 -5.19 -13.54 12.75
N LEU A 46 -4.44 -14.29 13.53
CA LEU A 46 -4.77 -14.50 14.95
C LEU A 46 -4.67 -13.20 15.75
N ALA A 47 -3.63 -12.40 15.51
CA ALA A 47 -3.47 -11.10 16.16
C ALA A 47 -4.68 -10.19 15.87
N GLU A 48 -5.11 -10.12 14.62
CA GLU A 48 -6.28 -9.33 14.22
C GLU A 48 -7.57 -9.84 14.86
N ALA A 49 -7.79 -11.15 14.85
CA ALA A 49 -8.99 -11.76 15.43
C ALA A 49 -9.07 -11.59 16.95
N ALA A 50 -7.93 -11.67 17.63
CA ALA A 50 -7.83 -11.52 19.08
C ALA A 50 -7.72 -10.05 19.53
N GLY A 51 -7.54 -9.10 18.61
CA GLY A 51 -7.40 -7.68 18.95
C GLY A 51 -6.07 -7.36 19.65
N VAL A 52 -5.02 -8.07 19.34
CA VAL A 52 -3.68 -7.91 19.93
C VAL A 52 -2.65 -7.64 18.83
N GLU A 53 -1.43 -7.31 19.24
CA GLU A 53 -0.31 -7.13 18.31
C GLU A 53 0.42 -8.45 18.03
N LEU A 54 1.17 -8.50 16.94
CA LEU A 54 1.97 -9.67 16.55
C LEU A 54 2.90 -10.12 17.70
N ARG A 55 3.52 -9.18 18.40
CA ARG A 55 4.39 -9.48 19.55
C ARG A 55 3.67 -10.24 20.67
N ASP A 56 2.37 -9.99 20.86
CA ASP A 56 1.56 -10.70 21.88
C ASP A 56 1.30 -12.13 21.44
N VAL A 57 1.11 -12.38 20.15
CA VAL A 57 1.02 -13.74 19.60
C VAL A 57 2.35 -14.47 19.79
N ASP A 58 3.47 -13.85 19.43
CA ASP A 58 4.80 -14.44 19.60
C ASP A 58 5.09 -14.77 21.06
N LYS A 59 4.70 -13.90 21.99
CA LYS A 59 4.80 -14.15 23.43
C LYS A 59 3.97 -15.36 23.88
N ALA A 60 2.72 -15.44 23.44
CA ALA A 60 1.84 -16.56 23.77
C ALA A 60 2.39 -17.88 23.24
N LEU A 61 2.97 -17.90 22.06
CA LEU A 61 3.64 -19.08 21.49
C LEU A 61 4.83 -19.50 22.34
N LEU A 62 5.66 -18.55 22.75
CA LEU A 62 6.85 -18.81 23.55
C LEU A 62 6.50 -19.32 24.97
N MET A 63 5.46 -18.77 25.56
CA MET A 63 5.03 -19.09 26.93
C MET A 63 4.07 -20.28 27.02
N GLY A 64 3.64 -20.84 25.89
CA GLY A 64 2.67 -21.92 25.84
C GLY A 64 1.27 -21.50 26.28
N GLU A 65 0.92 -20.23 26.11
CA GLU A 65 -0.34 -19.64 26.55
C GLU A 65 -1.46 -19.84 25.53
N GLU A 66 -2.69 -19.76 26.01
CA GLU A 66 -3.89 -19.65 25.19
C GLU A 66 -4.05 -18.19 24.73
N LEU A 67 -4.66 -17.98 23.57
CA LEU A 67 -4.90 -16.65 23.04
C LEU A 67 -6.26 -16.58 22.35
N GLY A 68 -7.05 -15.59 22.75
CA GLY A 68 -8.36 -15.34 22.18
C GLY A 68 -9.51 -16.06 22.90
N THR A 69 -10.68 -15.46 22.79
CA THR A 69 -11.95 -16.06 23.24
C THR A 69 -12.45 -17.05 22.19
N ALA A 70 -13.45 -17.86 22.54
CA ALA A 70 -14.10 -18.77 21.59
C ALA A 70 -14.68 -18.01 20.37
N GLU A 71 -15.26 -16.84 20.59
CA GLU A 71 -15.78 -15.97 19.52
C GLU A 71 -14.66 -15.45 18.63
N GLN A 72 -13.55 -14.99 19.21
CA GLN A 72 -12.38 -14.52 18.47
C GLN A 72 -11.73 -15.63 17.66
N LEU A 73 -11.64 -16.85 18.19
CA LEU A 73 -11.13 -18.02 17.48
C LEU A 73 -12.05 -18.43 16.34
N ALA A 74 -13.37 -18.33 16.50
CA ALA A 74 -14.31 -18.56 15.41
C ALA A 74 -14.14 -17.54 14.28
N ARG A 75 -13.93 -16.27 14.63
CA ARG A 75 -13.58 -15.21 13.66
C ARG A 75 -12.26 -15.53 12.97
N PHE A 76 -11.26 -15.97 13.71
CA PHE A 76 -9.98 -16.40 13.15
C PHE A 76 -10.16 -17.52 12.11
N GLN A 77 -10.97 -18.54 12.40
CA GLN A 77 -11.24 -19.63 11.46
C GLN A 77 -11.90 -19.13 10.16
N SER A 78 -12.81 -18.18 10.27
CA SER A 78 -13.44 -17.54 9.10
C SER A 78 -12.42 -16.77 8.26
N MET A 79 -11.54 -16.02 8.91
CA MET A 79 -10.46 -15.28 8.24
C MET A 79 -9.44 -16.21 7.58
N LEU A 80 -9.11 -17.31 8.26
CA LEU A 80 -8.22 -18.35 7.75
C LEU A 80 -8.78 -19.00 6.47
N ALA A 81 -10.09 -19.29 6.45
CA ALA A 81 -10.75 -19.84 5.27
C ALA A 81 -10.67 -18.88 4.06
N ARG A 82 -10.82 -17.57 4.30
CA ARG A 82 -10.65 -16.55 3.26
C ARG A 82 -9.22 -16.54 2.72
N ARG A 83 -8.23 -16.60 3.61
CA ARG A 83 -6.82 -16.62 3.22
C ARG A 83 -6.46 -17.89 2.44
N ALA A 84 -7.00 -19.03 2.82
CA ALA A 84 -6.82 -20.28 2.09
C ALA A 84 -7.40 -20.26 0.67
N LYS A 85 -8.37 -19.40 0.41
CA LYS A 85 -8.88 -19.11 -0.95
C LYS A 85 -8.05 -18.09 -1.71
N ARG A 86 -6.90 -17.68 -1.18
CA ARG A 86 -5.95 -16.73 -1.75
C ARG A 86 -6.47 -15.29 -1.81
N GLU A 87 -7.45 -14.92 -0.96
CA GLU A 87 -7.76 -13.51 -0.72
C GLU A 87 -6.54 -12.85 -0.05
N PRO A 88 -6.14 -11.62 -0.47
CA PRO A 88 -5.01 -10.93 0.13
C PRO A 88 -5.15 -10.79 1.65
N LEU A 89 -4.07 -11.05 2.38
CA LEU A 89 -4.04 -10.94 3.83
C LEU A 89 -4.57 -9.58 4.31
N GLN A 90 -4.11 -8.51 3.68
CA GLN A 90 -4.46 -7.13 4.04
C GLN A 90 -5.95 -6.82 3.80
N TYR A 91 -6.58 -7.42 2.81
CA TYR A 91 -8.02 -7.29 2.63
C TYR A 91 -8.81 -7.98 3.74
N ILE A 92 -8.30 -9.11 4.24
CA ILE A 92 -8.92 -9.86 5.32
C ILE A 92 -8.78 -9.11 6.65
N THR A 93 -7.59 -8.62 6.96
CA THR A 93 -7.34 -7.84 8.19
C THR A 93 -7.88 -6.41 8.11
N GLY A 94 -8.06 -5.89 6.90
CA GLY A 94 -8.62 -4.57 6.66
C GLY A 94 -7.62 -3.42 6.74
N HIS A 95 -6.34 -3.72 6.88
CA HIS A 95 -5.30 -2.69 6.95
C HIS A 95 -3.96 -3.17 6.40
N ALA A 96 -3.11 -2.22 6.04
CA ALA A 96 -1.76 -2.46 5.54
C ALA A 96 -0.79 -1.44 6.11
N PRO A 97 0.30 -1.85 6.77
CA PRO A 97 1.33 -0.93 7.19
C PRO A 97 2.09 -0.40 5.97
N PHE A 98 2.40 0.89 5.98
CA PHE A 98 3.24 1.52 4.98
C PHE A 98 4.01 2.67 5.64
N ARG A 99 5.34 2.59 5.68
CA ARG A 99 6.22 3.51 6.42
C ARG A 99 5.73 3.65 7.87
N TYR A 100 5.32 4.83 8.29
CA TYR A 100 4.83 5.10 9.65
C TYR A 100 3.31 5.08 9.76
N LEU A 101 2.63 4.67 8.71
CA LEU A 101 1.17 4.67 8.62
C LEU A 101 0.63 3.24 8.67
N ASP A 102 -0.58 3.10 9.19
CA ASP A 102 -1.39 1.90 9.10
C ASP A 102 -2.64 2.23 8.30
N LEU A 103 -2.62 1.90 7.02
CA LEU A 103 -3.63 2.31 6.06
C LEU A 103 -4.80 1.34 6.06
N LYS A 104 -6.01 1.85 5.93
CA LYS A 104 -7.20 1.05 5.68
C LYS A 104 -7.23 0.61 4.23
N VAL A 105 -7.43 -0.68 4.02
CA VAL A 105 -7.54 -1.27 2.69
C VAL A 105 -8.65 -2.32 2.65
N GLY A 106 -9.13 -2.59 1.45
CA GLY A 106 -10.14 -3.58 1.19
C GLY A 106 -10.39 -3.70 -0.32
N PRO A 107 -11.36 -4.52 -0.76
CA PRO A 107 -11.66 -4.66 -2.17
C PRO A 107 -11.87 -3.31 -2.87
N GLY A 108 -11.24 -3.11 -4.01
CA GLY A 108 -11.32 -1.88 -4.79
C GLY A 108 -10.18 -0.89 -4.59
N VAL A 109 -9.20 -1.20 -3.75
CA VAL A 109 -7.98 -0.40 -3.60
C VAL A 109 -6.74 -1.28 -3.75
N PHE A 110 -5.73 -0.74 -4.40
CA PHE A 110 -4.43 -1.39 -4.49
C PHE A 110 -3.73 -1.37 -3.12
N ILE A 111 -3.27 -2.54 -2.69
CA ILE A 111 -2.53 -2.67 -1.43
C ILE A 111 -1.13 -2.10 -1.64
N PRO A 112 -0.71 -1.10 -0.85
CA PRO A 112 0.63 -0.54 -1.00
C PRO A 112 1.71 -1.60 -0.78
N ARG A 113 2.72 -1.60 -1.66
CA ARG A 113 3.82 -2.57 -1.65
C ARG A 113 5.04 -2.01 -0.90
N PRO A 114 5.83 -2.88 -0.24
CA PRO A 114 7.05 -2.45 0.45
C PRO A 114 8.04 -1.71 -0.44
N GLU A 115 8.17 -2.09 -1.70
CA GLU A 115 9.08 -1.47 -2.68
C GLU A 115 8.74 0.01 -2.91
N THR A 116 7.48 0.38 -2.81
CA THR A 116 7.01 1.76 -2.96
C THR A 116 7.53 2.66 -1.83
N GLU A 117 7.84 2.12 -0.67
CA GLU A 117 8.50 2.88 0.42
C GLU A 117 9.84 3.45 -0.03
N THR A 118 10.58 2.72 -0.87
CA THR A 118 11.85 3.18 -1.46
C THR A 118 11.63 4.39 -2.38
N VAL A 119 10.54 4.39 -3.12
CA VAL A 119 10.16 5.50 -4.01
C VAL A 119 9.87 6.76 -3.19
N VAL A 120 9.12 6.63 -2.11
CA VAL A 120 8.85 7.74 -1.18
C VAL A 120 10.16 8.24 -0.57
N GLN A 121 11.02 7.33 -0.10
CA GLN A 121 12.30 7.71 0.51
C GLN A 121 13.19 8.48 -0.45
N ALA A 122 13.26 8.08 -1.72
CA ALA A 122 14.02 8.81 -2.74
C ALA A 122 13.52 10.26 -2.90
N GLY A 123 12.21 10.45 -2.87
CA GLY A 123 11.60 11.78 -2.93
C GLY A 123 11.91 12.62 -1.69
N LEU A 124 11.80 12.03 -0.50
CA LEU A 124 12.12 12.71 0.76
C LEU A 124 13.59 13.10 0.85
N ASP A 125 14.48 12.24 0.39
CA ASP A 125 15.93 12.51 0.34
C ASP A 125 16.23 13.69 -0.58
N TRP A 126 15.56 13.76 -1.74
CA TRP A 126 15.70 14.88 -2.65
C TRP A 126 15.24 16.20 -2.01
N LEU A 127 14.08 16.20 -1.33
CA LEU A 127 13.57 17.37 -0.61
C LEU A 127 14.57 17.87 0.45
N THR A 128 15.15 16.94 1.20
CA THR A 128 16.15 17.25 2.23
C THR A 128 17.43 17.84 1.61
N ARG A 129 17.96 17.20 0.56
CA ARG A 129 19.18 17.69 -0.12
C ARG A 129 19.01 19.09 -0.72
N ASN A 130 17.80 19.42 -1.14
CA ASN A 130 17.50 20.72 -1.75
C ASN A 130 16.96 21.75 -0.75
N GLY A 131 16.95 21.43 0.56
CA GLY A 131 16.56 22.37 1.62
C GLY A 131 15.11 22.85 1.52
N MET A 132 14.21 22.02 1.00
CA MET A 132 12.80 22.36 0.81
C MET A 132 12.08 22.37 2.15
N ILE A 133 11.55 23.55 2.56
CA ILE A 133 10.85 23.73 3.84
C ILE A 133 9.33 23.63 3.65
N HIS A 134 8.80 24.18 2.57
CA HIS A 134 7.37 24.19 2.24
C HIS A 134 7.15 23.63 0.83
N PRO A 135 7.51 22.35 0.56
CA PRO A 135 7.43 21.81 -0.78
C PRO A 135 5.98 21.64 -1.22
N ARG A 136 5.75 21.86 -2.51
CA ARG A 136 4.54 21.45 -3.22
C ARG A 136 4.80 20.10 -3.85
N VAL A 137 4.03 19.09 -3.43
CA VAL A 137 4.18 17.71 -3.81
C VAL A 137 2.91 17.23 -4.50
N VAL A 138 3.06 16.49 -5.58
CA VAL A 138 1.94 15.90 -6.30
C VAL A 138 2.11 14.38 -6.37
N ASP A 139 1.04 13.64 -6.08
CA ASP A 139 0.89 12.22 -6.39
C ASP A 139 -0.24 12.07 -7.42
N LEU A 140 0.10 11.64 -8.63
CA LEU A 140 -0.84 11.53 -9.74
C LEU A 140 -1.67 10.25 -9.73
N CYS A 141 -1.37 9.31 -8.85
CA CYS A 141 -2.07 8.03 -8.73
C CYS A 141 -2.22 7.67 -7.24
N ALA A 142 -3.16 8.30 -6.56
CA ALA A 142 -3.25 8.29 -5.11
C ALA A 142 -3.51 6.91 -4.49
N GLY A 143 -4.40 6.11 -5.07
CA GLY A 143 -4.76 4.79 -4.53
C GLY A 143 -5.25 4.87 -3.09
N SER A 144 -4.60 4.14 -2.19
CA SER A 144 -4.87 4.19 -0.75
C SER A 144 -4.47 5.51 -0.08
N GLY A 145 -3.69 6.34 -0.76
CA GLY A 145 -3.07 7.54 -0.21
C GLY A 145 -1.69 7.32 0.38
N ALA A 146 -1.10 6.15 0.21
CA ALA A 146 0.15 5.75 0.85
C ALA A 146 1.30 6.75 0.64
N ILE A 147 1.54 7.17 -0.60
CA ILE A 147 2.63 8.10 -0.94
C ILE A 147 2.36 9.48 -0.36
N GLY A 148 1.26 10.09 -0.75
CA GLY A 148 0.95 11.48 -0.36
C GLY A 148 0.75 11.67 1.12
N LEU A 149 0.09 10.73 1.81
CA LEU A 149 -0.10 10.78 3.26
C LEU A 149 1.21 10.57 4.01
N SER A 150 2.10 9.73 3.51
CA SER A 150 3.45 9.60 4.07
C SER A 150 4.22 10.93 3.97
N VAL A 151 4.20 11.56 2.82
CA VAL A 151 4.90 12.83 2.62
C VAL A 151 4.34 13.93 3.51
N VAL A 152 3.02 14.13 3.51
CA VAL A 152 2.39 15.22 4.27
C VAL A 152 2.57 15.05 5.77
N SER A 153 2.64 13.82 6.26
CA SER A 153 2.86 13.53 7.69
C SER A 153 4.33 13.58 8.11
N GLU A 154 5.27 13.21 7.21
CA GLU A 154 6.71 13.18 7.50
C GLU A 154 7.40 14.52 7.22
N VAL A 155 6.83 15.37 6.37
CA VAL A 155 7.39 16.67 5.99
C VAL A 155 6.43 17.78 6.45
N PRO A 156 6.55 18.24 7.70
CA PRO A 156 5.76 19.37 8.17
C PRO A 156 5.94 20.60 7.27
N GLY A 157 4.84 21.26 6.93
CA GLY A 157 4.87 22.40 6.03
C GLY A 157 4.73 22.06 4.55
N SER A 158 4.73 20.77 4.17
CA SER A 158 4.44 20.36 2.80
C SER A 158 2.96 20.53 2.47
N GLN A 159 2.68 20.81 1.19
CA GLN A 159 1.34 20.75 0.60
C GLN A 159 1.33 19.63 -0.41
N VAL A 160 0.38 18.71 -0.30
CA VAL A 160 0.24 17.56 -1.18
C VAL A 160 -1.07 17.62 -1.94
N TRP A 161 -0.99 17.50 -3.26
CA TRP A 161 -2.14 17.28 -4.14
C TRP A 161 -2.08 15.85 -4.64
N ALA A 162 -3.17 15.14 -4.47
CA ALA A 162 -3.30 13.75 -4.89
C ALA A 162 -4.44 13.61 -5.88
N VAL A 163 -4.22 12.86 -6.94
CA VAL A 163 -5.20 12.58 -7.99
C VAL A 163 -5.55 11.11 -7.98
N GLU A 164 -6.84 10.80 -8.02
CA GLU A 164 -7.35 9.44 -8.15
C GLU A 164 -8.41 9.39 -9.25
N LEU A 165 -8.27 8.43 -10.17
CA LEU A 165 -9.21 8.26 -11.28
C LEU A 165 -10.54 7.64 -10.84
N SER A 166 -10.48 6.66 -9.92
CA SER A 166 -11.64 5.89 -9.46
C SER A 166 -12.31 6.56 -8.25
N PRO A 167 -13.59 6.94 -8.36
CA PRO A 167 -14.34 7.42 -7.19
C PRO A 167 -14.41 6.42 -6.03
N ASN A 168 -14.50 5.12 -6.34
CA ASN A 168 -14.52 4.07 -5.32
C ASN A 168 -13.18 3.99 -4.57
N THR A 169 -12.07 4.04 -5.30
CA THR A 169 -10.73 4.08 -4.70
C THR A 169 -10.52 5.35 -3.88
N ALA A 170 -11.03 6.49 -4.34
CA ALA A 170 -10.93 7.76 -3.63
C ALA A 170 -11.58 7.74 -2.25
N GLU A 171 -12.62 6.92 -2.03
CA GLU A 171 -13.20 6.72 -0.69
C GLU A 171 -12.19 6.11 0.29
N TRP A 172 -11.33 5.20 -0.18
CA TRP A 172 -10.24 4.67 0.62
C TRP A 172 -9.19 5.75 0.94
N THR A 173 -8.85 6.58 -0.04
CA THR A 173 -7.96 7.73 0.17
C THR A 173 -8.50 8.66 1.25
N ARG A 174 -9.79 8.99 1.21
CA ARG A 174 -10.46 9.85 2.21
C ARG A 174 -10.46 9.24 3.59
N ARG A 175 -10.76 7.94 3.70
CA ARG A 175 -10.69 7.22 4.98
C ARG A 175 -9.29 7.30 5.57
N ASN A 176 -8.27 7.06 4.76
CA ASN A 176 -6.88 7.09 5.20
C ASN A 176 -6.43 8.50 5.58
N LEU A 177 -6.88 9.51 4.86
CA LEU A 177 -6.67 10.91 5.27
C LEU A 177 -7.29 11.17 6.65
N SER A 178 -8.53 10.77 6.86
CA SER A 178 -9.24 10.96 8.13
C SER A 178 -8.55 10.24 9.29
N GLU A 179 -8.15 8.98 9.10
CA GLU A 179 -7.43 8.21 10.12
C GLU A 179 -6.05 8.80 10.43
N THR A 180 -5.31 9.20 9.41
CA THR A 180 -3.99 9.81 9.57
C THR A 180 -4.08 11.17 10.25
N ALA A 181 -5.11 11.96 9.96
CA ALA A 181 -5.35 13.26 10.58
C ALA A 181 -5.68 13.17 12.07
N LYS A 182 -6.16 12.05 12.58
CA LYS A 182 -6.32 11.82 14.02
C LYS A 182 -4.98 11.87 14.75
N LYS A 183 -3.93 11.36 14.14
CA LYS A 183 -2.56 11.36 14.67
C LYS A 183 -1.81 12.65 14.34
N TYR A 184 -2.05 13.20 13.16
CA TYR A 184 -1.38 14.43 12.65
C TYR A 184 -2.45 15.42 12.19
N PRO A 185 -3.09 16.17 13.12
CA PRO A 185 -4.27 16.99 12.78
C PRO A 185 -4.03 18.06 11.70
N SER A 186 -2.82 18.58 11.60
CA SER A 186 -2.47 19.63 10.62
C SER A 186 -2.53 19.18 9.17
N ILE A 187 -2.45 17.88 8.90
CA ILE A 187 -2.41 17.38 7.52
C ILE A 187 -3.74 17.56 6.78
N ALA A 188 -4.87 17.62 7.50
CA ALA A 188 -6.18 17.74 6.89
C ALA A 188 -6.33 18.94 5.97
N SER A 189 -5.66 20.06 6.29
CA SER A 189 -5.63 21.27 5.47
C SER A 189 -4.52 21.29 4.42
N ASN A 190 -3.61 20.32 4.47
CA ASN A 190 -2.40 20.28 3.63
C ASN A 190 -2.44 19.14 2.60
N TYR A 191 -3.48 18.34 2.59
CA TYR A 191 -3.69 17.25 1.64
C TYR A 191 -4.95 17.51 0.83
N HIS A 192 -4.81 17.57 -0.49
CA HIS A 192 -5.86 17.95 -1.42
C HIS A 192 -6.10 16.80 -2.40
N LEU A 193 -7.24 16.14 -2.29
CA LEU A 193 -7.63 15.04 -3.18
C LEU A 193 -8.51 15.55 -4.31
N GLU A 194 -8.16 15.21 -5.55
CA GLU A 194 -8.98 15.44 -6.74
C GLU A 194 -9.29 14.11 -7.43
N ILE A 195 -10.57 13.88 -7.74
CA ILE A 195 -10.99 12.73 -8.54
C ILE A 195 -10.99 13.17 -9.99
N ALA A 196 -9.98 12.73 -10.74
CA ALA A 196 -9.75 13.16 -12.12
C ALA A 196 -8.82 12.19 -12.84
N ASP A 197 -8.70 12.37 -14.16
CA ASP A 197 -7.70 11.68 -14.97
C ASP A 197 -6.36 12.41 -14.86
N ALA A 198 -5.36 11.74 -14.28
CA ALA A 198 -4.02 12.29 -14.09
C ALA A 198 -3.28 12.57 -15.40
N THR A 199 -3.68 11.94 -16.50
CA THR A 199 -3.06 12.14 -17.82
C THR A 199 -3.60 13.38 -18.55
N SER A 200 -4.68 13.96 -18.06
CA SER A 200 -5.26 15.18 -18.62
C SER A 200 -4.48 16.42 -18.17
N PHE A 201 -4.15 17.30 -19.11
CA PHE A 201 -3.52 18.59 -18.81
C PHE A 201 -4.46 19.57 -18.10
N ALA A 202 -5.76 19.31 -18.06
CA ALA A 202 -6.72 20.08 -17.28
C ALA A 202 -6.67 19.75 -15.78
N THR A 203 -6.22 18.55 -15.43
CA THR A 203 -6.11 18.11 -14.04
C THR A 203 -4.99 18.86 -13.34
N LEU A 204 -5.29 19.54 -12.23
CA LEU A 204 -4.34 20.38 -11.49
C LEU A 204 -3.67 21.47 -12.33
N ALA A 205 -4.34 21.98 -13.37
CA ALA A 205 -3.75 22.96 -14.30
C ALA A 205 -3.24 24.23 -13.60
N GLN A 206 -3.86 24.61 -12.50
CA GLN A 206 -3.45 25.76 -11.67
C GLN A 206 -2.06 25.59 -11.05
N LEU A 207 -1.55 24.36 -10.98
CA LEU A 207 -0.24 24.06 -10.41
C LEU A 207 0.88 24.03 -11.45
N ASP A 208 0.57 24.17 -12.74
CA ASP A 208 1.57 24.10 -13.82
C ASP A 208 2.76 25.04 -13.54
N GLY A 209 3.96 24.48 -13.63
CA GLY A 209 5.21 25.18 -13.42
C GLY A 209 5.53 25.55 -11.95
N THR A 210 4.76 25.05 -10.98
CA THR A 210 4.90 25.44 -9.56
C THR A 210 5.26 24.31 -8.63
N VAL A 211 5.19 23.06 -9.09
CA VAL A 211 5.38 21.87 -8.27
C VAL A 211 6.87 21.61 -8.04
N ASP A 212 7.26 21.32 -6.80
CA ASP A 212 8.63 20.98 -6.45
C ASP A 212 8.98 19.55 -6.80
N ILE A 213 8.08 18.61 -6.51
CA ILE A 213 8.31 17.19 -6.77
C ILE A 213 7.00 16.46 -7.05
N VAL A 214 7.06 15.54 -8.00
CA VAL A 214 6.02 14.53 -8.25
C VAL A 214 6.56 13.19 -7.78
N ILE A 215 5.84 12.53 -6.87
CA ILE A 215 6.15 11.18 -6.37
C ILE A 215 4.94 10.32 -6.62
N THR A 216 5.05 9.28 -7.44
CA THR A 216 3.87 8.55 -7.86
C THR A 216 4.16 7.10 -8.24
N ASN A 217 3.14 6.26 -8.11
CA ASN A 217 3.16 4.86 -8.53
C ASN A 217 2.00 4.61 -9.50
N PRO A 218 2.19 4.86 -10.81
CA PRO A 218 1.15 4.64 -11.80
C PRO A 218 0.97 3.16 -12.11
N PRO A 219 -0.16 2.75 -12.73
CA PRO A 219 -0.28 1.42 -13.32
C PRO A 219 0.75 1.25 -14.43
N TYR A 220 1.49 0.13 -14.40
CA TYR A 220 2.60 -0.12 -15.35
C TYR A 220 2.68 -1.57 -15.84
N VAL A 221 1.78 -2.44 -15.43
CA VAL A 221 1.82 -3.85 -15.84
C VAL A 221 1.52 -3.96 -17.34
N PRO A 222 2.37 -4.68 -18.12
CA PRO A 222 2.08 -4.98 -19.52
C PRO A 222 0.74 -5.69 -19.69
N GLN A 223 -0.04 -5.31 -20.69
CA GLN A 223 -1.37 -5.92 -20.93
C GLN A 223 -1.31 -7.40 -21.24
N THR A 224 -0.18 -7.88 -21.74
CA THR A 224 0.04 -9.31 -22.03
C THR A 224 0.43 -10.12 -20.81
N ASP A 225 0.80 -9.47 -19.72
CA ASP A 225 1.25 -10.14 -18.50
C ASP A 225 0.05 -10.37 -17.58
N ILE A 226 -0.31 -11.63 -17.41
CA ILE A 226 -1.28 -12.04 -16.39
C ILE A 226 -0.47 -12.32 -15.11
N PRO A 227 -0.73 -11.62 -14.00
CA PRO A 227 -0.02 -11.87 -12.76
C PRO A 227 -0.15 -13.33 -12.31
N GLU A 228 0.96 -13.95 -11.94
CA GLU A 228 0.98 -15.34 -11.51
C GLU A 228 0.37 -15.55 -10.13
N GLN A 229 0.58 -14.56 -9.24
CA GLN A 229 0.06 -14.62 -7.88
C GLN A 229 -1.46 -14.40 -7.89
N PRO A 230 -2.25 -15.36 -7.36
CA PRO A 230 -3.70 -15.24 -7.31
C PRO A 230 -4.18 -13.99 -6.57
N GLU A 231 -3.46 -13.55 -5.54
CA GLU A 231 -3.75 -12.34 -4.78
C GLU A 231 -3.79 -11.09 -5.67
N VAL A 232 -2.87 -11.01 -6.62
CA VAL A 232 -2.79 -9.89 -7.58
C VAL A 232 -3.80 -10.09 -8.71
N ARG A 233 -3.76 -11.25 -9.35
CA ARG A 233 -4.57 -11.56 -10.55
C ARG A 233 -6.07 -11.43 -10.29
N ASP A 234 -6.54 -11.96 -9.15
CA ASP A 234 -7.96 -12.13 -8.88
C ASP A 234 -8.54 -11.01 -8.00
N TRP A 235 -7.70 -10.22 -7.30
CA TRP A 235 -8.15 -9.29 -6.27
C TRP A 235 -7.71 -7.83 -6.47
N ASP A 236 -6.53 -7.57 -7.05
CA ASP A 236 -6.10 -6.20 -7.29
C ASP A 236 -6.97 -5.54 -8.38
N PRO A 237 -7.32 -4.24 -8.23
CA PRO A 237 -8.08 -3.52 -9.25
C PRO A 237 -7.29 -3.44 -10.56
N GLU A 238 -7.90 -3.77 -11.68
CA GLU A 238 -7.26 -3.69 -13.00
C GLU A 238 -6.75 -2.29 -13.33
N LEU A 239 -7.50 -1.25 -12.95
CA LEU A 239 -7.10 0.15 -13.15
C LEU A 239 -5.80 0.51 -12.42
N ALA A 240 -5.45 -0.22 -11.36
CA ALA A 240 -4.22 -0.01 -10.61
C ALA A 240 -3.03 -0.80 -11.17
N LEU A 241 -3.26 -1.78 -12.04
CA LEU A 241 -2.24 -2.69 -12.55
C LEU A 241 -1.75 -2.33 -13.94
N TYR A 242 -2.66 -2.27 -14.91
CA TYR A 242 -2.30 -2.26 -16.33
C TYR A 242 -1.95 -0.85 -16.84
N GLY A 243 -0.78 -0.75 -17.47
CA GLY A 243 -0.23 0.50 -17.99
C GLY A 243 -0.81 0.97 -19.32
N GLY A 244 -1.85 0.31 -19.84
CA GLY A 244 -2.62 0.74 -21.00
C GLY A 244 -2.02 0.39 -22.37
N SER A 245 -0.94 -0.39 -22.42
CA SER A 245 -0.29 -0.84 -23.65
C SER A 245 0.30 -2.23 -23.52
N MET A 246 0.79 -2.79 -24.64
CA MET A 246 1.41 -4.12 -24.68
C MET A 246 2.57 -4.26 -23.67
N ASP A 247 3.43 -3.24 -23.60
CA ASP A 247 4.57 -3.20 -22.69
C ASP A 247 4.31 -2.48 -21.36
N GLY A 248 3.09 -1.96 -21.15
CA GLY A 248 2.69 -1.28 -19.93
C GLY A 248 3.21 0.14 -19.75
N THR A 249 3.81 0.75 -20.77
CA THR A 249 4.45 2.06 -20.63
C THR A 249 3.57 3.25 -21.02
N LEU A 250 2.41 3.05 -21.62
CA LEU A 250 1.57 4.16 -22.11
C LEU A 250 1.15 5.11 -20.99
N ILE A 251 0.56 4.61 -19.93
CA ILE A 251 0.15 5.45 -18.78
C ILE A 251 1.37 6.07 -18.10
N PRO A 252 2.44 5.32 -17.78
CA PRO A 252 3.68 5.92 -17.27
C PRO A 252 4.23 7.04 -18.13
N GLU A 253 4.24 6.90 -19.45
CA GLU A 253 4.69 7.95 -20.38
C GLU A 253 3.79 9.20 -20.32
N ARG A 254 2.47 9.04 -20.24
CA ARG A 254 1.53 10.16 -20.07
C ARG A 254 1.72 10.86 -18.72
N ILE A 255 2.03 10.10 -17.67
CA ILE A 255 2.36 10.65 -16.34
C ILE A 255 3.65 11.47 -16.42
N ILE A 256 4.67 11.00 -17.13
CA ILE A 256 5.92 11.76 -17.35
C ILE A 256 5.63 13.10 -18.04
N GLU A 257 4.83 13.10 -19.09
CA GLU A 257 4.44 14.33 -19.79
C GLU A 257 3.69 15.30 -18.86
N ARG A 258 2.75 14.79 -18.07
CA ARG A 258 1.98 15.62 -17.13
C ARG A 258 2.88 16.19 -16.04
N ALA A 259 3.76 15.37 -15.47
CA ALA A 259 4.72 15.78 -14.46
C ALA A 259 5.68 16.86 -14.99
N CYS A 260 6.16 16.71 -16.20
CA CYS A 260 7.05 17.69 -16.83
C CYS A 260 6.44 19.09 -16.86
N ARG A 261 5.14 19.19 -17.13
CA ARG A 261 4.43 20.48 -17.16
C ARG A 261 4.12 21.01 -15.75
N LEU A 262 3.83 20.15 -14.79
CA LEU A 262 3.58 20.54 -13.40
C LEU A 262 4.82 21.09 -12.73
N LEU A 263 5.97 20.50 -12.98
CA LEU A 263 7.21 20.81 -12.29
C LEU A 263 7.75 22.19 -12.64
N LYS A 264 8.22 22.90 -11.62
CA LYS A 264 9.04 24.09 -11.81
C LYS A 264 10.40 23.68 -12.38
N PRO A 265 11.15 24.59 -13.00
CA PRO A 265 12.53 24.32 -13.40
C PRO A 265 13.37 23.81 -12.23
N GLY A 266 14.08 22.72 -12.39
CA GLY A 266 14.83 22.05 -11.34
C GLY A 266 14.02 21.16 -10.42
N GLY A 267 12.70 21.08 -10.59
CA GLY A 267 11.86 20.13 -9.84
C GLY A 267 12.10 18.69 -10.25
N ALA A 268 11.67 17.74 -9.44
CA ALA A 268 11.96 16.33 -9.62
C ALA A 268 10.70 15.47 -9.83
N LEU A 269 10.86 14.39 -10.59
CA LEU A 269 9.90 13.31 -10.72
C LEU A 269 10.51 12.02 -10.18
N VAL A 270 9.78 11.37 -9.27
CA VAL A 270 10.10 10.03 -8.78
C VAL A 270 8.90 9.14 -9.08
N MET A 271 9.05 8.20 -9.99
CA MET A 271 7.94 7.38 -10.48
C MET A 271 8.31 5.90 -10.50
N GLU A 272 7.54 5.09 -9.78
CA GLU A 272 7.72 3.64 -9.81
C GLU A 272 7.44 3.08 -11.20
N HIS A 273 8.16 2.02 -11.57
CA HIS A 273 7.96 1.29 -12.81
C HIS A 273 8.33 -0.19 -12.65
N ASP A 274 7.98 -1.00 -13.64
CA ASP A 274 8.44 -2.38 -13.70
C ASP A 274 9.94 -2.47 -13.93
N VAL A 275 10.56 -3.53 -13.42
CA VAL A 275 12.01 -3.77 -13.52
C VAL A 275 12.53 -3.77 -14.97
N THR A 276 11.67 -4.04 -15.94
CA THR A 276 12.01 -4.12 -17.37
C THR A 276 11.88 -2.78 -18.12
N GLN A 277 11.35 -1.74 -17.47
CA GLN A 277 10.94 -0.50 -18.16
C GLN A 277 11.92 0.67 -18.00
N GLY A 278 12.96 0.51 -17.17
CA GLY A 278 13.83 1.63 -16.79
C GLY A 278 14.43 2.38 -17.97
N ASP A 279 15.09 1.69 -18.88
CA ASP A 279 15.78 2.32 -20.02
C ASP A 279 14.81 3.08 -20.92
N ARG A 280 13.65 2.50 -21.20
CA ARG A 280 12.62 3.14 -22.03
C ARG A 280 12.08 4.42 -21.41
N LEU A 281 11.77 4.38 -20.10
CA LEU A 281 11.20 5.53 -19.42
C LEU A 281 12.22 6.65 -19.20
N VAL A 282 13.49 6.29 -18.96
CA VAL A 282 14.60 7.27 -18.94
C VAL A 282 14.71 7.99 -20.27
N ALA A 283 14.73 7.26 -21.38
CA ALA A 283 14.79 7.84 -22.72
C ALA A 283 13.57 8.73 -23.01
N PHE A 284 12.39 8.29 -22.62
CA PHE A 284 11.16 9.06 -22.80
C PHE A 284 11.16 10.36 -21.98
N ALA A 285 11.63 10.31 -20.74
CA ALA A 285 11.74 11.50 -19.90
C ALA A 285 12.67 12.54 -20.51
N ARG A 286 13.83 12.12 -21.00
CA ARG A 286 14.76 13.03 -21.69
C ARG A 286 14.16 13.63 -22.96
N ALA A 287 13.47 12.82 -23.76
CA ALA A 287 12.81 13.28 -24.97
C ALA A 287 11.65 14.25 -24.67
N THR A 288 11.02 14.14 -23.52
CA THR A 288 9.93 15.02 -23.08
C THR A 288 10.44 16.39 -22.61
N GLY A 289 11.69 16.49 -22.19
CA GLY A 289 12.31 17.75 -21.80
C GLY A 289 12.95 17.77 -20.42
N PHE A 290 13.03 16.64 -19.71
CA PHE A 290 13.79 16.54 -18.48
C PHE A 290 15.29 16.69 -18.75
N ALA A 291 15.95 17.53 -17.96
CA ALA A 291 17.39 17.80 -18.12
C ALA A 291 18.25 16.60 -17.71
N ALA A 292 17.79 15.81 -16.75
CA ALA A 292 18.44 14.60 -16.28
C ALA A 292 17.42 13.52 -15.98
N ALA A 293 17.76 12.28 -16.25
CA ALA A 293 16.93 11.13 -15.92
C ALA A 293 17.80 9.90 -15.69
N SER A 294 17.46 9.13 -14.69
CA SER A 294 18.12 7.89 -14.31
C SER A 294 17.15 6.91 -13.66
N THR A 295 17.57 5.67 -13.53
CA THR A 295 16.82 4.63 -12.81
C THR A 295 17.38 4.47 -11.41
N GLY A 296 16.49 4.45 -10.41
CA GLY A 296 16.82 4.11 -9.05
C GLY A 296 16.42 2.67 -8.70
N GLN A 297 17.14 2.07 -7.76
CA GLN A 297 16.95 0.69 -7.34
C GLN A 297 16.22 0.63 -5.99
N ASP A 298 15.41 -0.43 -5.81
CA ASP A 298 14.88 -0.77 -4.51
C ASP A 298 15.92 -1.50 -3.64
N TRP A 299 15.53 -1.86 -2.42
CA TRP A 299 16.43 -2.55 -1.48
C TRP A 299 16.86 -3.95 -1.94
N THR A 300 16.18 -4.54 -2.96
CA THR A 300 16.60 -5.82 -3.57
C THR A 300 17.63 -5.65 -4.66
N GLY A 301 18.00 -4.40 -5.00
CA GLY A 301 18.92 -4.09 -6.09
C GLY A 301 18.30 -4.12 -7.48
N ARG A 302 16.97 -4.16 -7.56
CA ARG A 302 16.25 -4.13 -8.84
C ARG A 302 15.86 -2.71 -9.21
N ASP A 303 15.93 -2.41 -10.51
CA ASP A 303 15.44 -1.14 -11.05
C ASP A 303 13.95 -0.97 -10.72
N ARG A 304 13.62 0.08 -9.95
CA ARG A 304 12.28 0.25 -9.41
C ARG A 304 11.63 1.56 -9.77
N TYR A 305 12.38 2.62 -9.98
CA TYR A 305 11.79 3.93 -10.22
C TYR A 305 12.63 4.80 -11.16
N LEU A 306 11.93 5.65 -11.89
CA LEU A 306 12.50 6.75 -12.63
C LEU A 306 12.77 7.90 -11.66
N PHE A 307 13.97 8.48 -11.76
CA PHE A 307 14.32 9.74 -11.11
C PHE A 307 14.73 10.74 -12.19
N ALA A 308 13.94 11.78 -12.35
CA ALA A 308 14.16 12.77 -13.39
C ALA A 308 14.09 14.19 -12.82
N VAL A 309 14.91 15.09 -13.35
CA VAL A 309 14.99 16.49 -12.92
C VAL A 309 14.68 17.38 -14.12
N SER A 310 13.74 18.29 -13.90
CA SER A 310 13.31 19.24 -14.92
C SER A 310 14.37 20.30 -15.24
#